data_04bf2f146b9bc0bf463a92497e7c92fd
#
_entry.id   04bf2f146b9bc0bf463a92497e7c92fd
#
_cell.length_a   1.000
_cell.length_b   1.000
_cell.length_c   1.000
_cell.angle_alpha   90.00
_cell.angle_beta   90.00
_cell.angle_gamma   90.00
#
_symmetry.space_group_name_H-M   'P 1'
#
loop_
_entity.id
_entity.type
_entity.pdbx_description
1 polymer ?
#
loop_
_entity_poly.entity_id
_entity_poly.type
_entity_poly.pdbx_seq_one_letter_code
_entity_poly.pdbx_strand_id
1 'polypeptide(L)'
;ETAYNVARPCFVRMMQQGSGRIFIIGSKPGLSARNGEGMVAYSMGKSLIFRLAELMNGEAKGTNVVTSVLVPSTIDTPQNRTSMPDADFSKWVKAEAIADAIYFYCTEQAAVLREPIIKVYNNA
;
A
#
# COMPACT_ATOMS: atom_id res chain seq x y z
N GLU A 1 -13.17 6.82 1.38
CA GLU A 1 -14.39 6.06 1.01
C GLU A 1 -14.11 4.96 -0.01
N THR A 2 -13.40 5.24 -1.12
CA THR A 2 -13.15 4.28 -2.19
C THR A 2 -12.45 3.01 -1.67
N ALA A 3 -11.37 3.17 -0.91
CA ALA A 3 -10.63 2.02 -0.38
C ALA A 3 -11.52 1.17 0.53
N TYR A 4 -12.27 1.80 1.42
CA TYR A 4 -13.20 1.10 2.31
C TYR A 4 -14.29 0.35 1.55
N ASN A 5 -14.90 0.99 0.56
CA ASN A 5 -16.00 0.41 -0.21
C ASN A 5 -15.58 -0.83 -1.01
N VAL A 6 -14.33 -0.86 -1.47
CA VAL A 6 -13.78 -2.02 -2.19
C VAL A 6 -13.24 -3.08 -1.22
N ALA A 7 -12.53 -2.65 -0.19
CA ALA A 7 -11.89 -3.58 0.75
C ALA A 7 -12.90 -4.35 1.59
N ARG A 8 -13.97 -3.71 2.02
CA ARG A 8 -14.96 -4.32 2.93
C ARG A 8 -15.55 -5.63 2.40
N PRO A 9 -16.15 -5.69 1.20
CA PRO A 9 -16.70 -6.96 0.71
C PRO A 9 -15.64 -8.04 0.49
N CYS A 10 -14.44 -7.65 0.04
CA CYS A 10 -13.32 -8.58 -0.10
C CYS A 10 -12.90 -9.14 1.25
N PHE A 11 -12.77 -8.28 2.25
CA PHE A 11 -12.41 -8.66 3.61
C PHE A 11 -13.42 -9.63 4.22
N VAL A 12 -14.71 -9.33 4.11
CA VAL A 12 -15.77 -10.21 4.60
C VAL A 12 -15.67 -11.59 3.97
N ARG A 13 -15.47 -11.66 2.65
CA ARG A 13 -15.31 -12.93 1.94
C ARG A 13 -14.06 -13.69 2.39
N MET A 14 -12.94 -13.01 2.54
CA MET A 14 -11.70 -13.63 2.99
C MET A 14 -11.81 -14.15 4.42
N MET A 15 -12.49 -13.42 5.30
CA MET A 15 -12.74 -13.88 6.68
C MET A 15 -13.58 -15.15 6.71
N GLN A 16 -14.55 -15.29 5.81
CA GLN A 16 -15.33 -16.53 5.65
C GLN A 16 -14.46 -17.69 5.17
N GLN A 17 -13.47 -17.41 4.31
CA GLN A 17 -12.51 -18.41 3.82
C GLN A 17 -11.42 -18.76 4.83
N GLY A 18 -11.17 -17.87 5.79
CA GLY A 18 -10.09 -18.00 6.77
C GLY A 18 -8.73 -17.54 6.26
N SER A 19 -8.60 -17.13 5.01
CA SER A 19 -7.35 -16.69 4.40
C SER A 19 -7.58 -15.67 3.29
N GLY A 20 -6.59 -14.85 3.03
CA GLY A 20 -6.58 -13.87 1.94
C GLY A 20 -5.57 -12.77 2.16
N ARG A 21 -5.26 -12.06 1.09
CA ARG A 21 -4.36 -10.91 1.10
C ARG A 21 -5.04 -9.73 0.44
N ILE A 22 -5.00 -8.59 1.14
CA ILE A 22 -5.50 -7.31 0.62
C ILE A 22 -4.33 -6.35 0.58
N PHE A 23 -4.10 -5.73 -0.58
CA PHE A 23 -3.07 -4.71 -0.76
C PHE A 23 -3.73 -3.39 -1.12
N ILE A 24 -3.41 -2.36 -0.36
CA ILE A 24 -3.90 -1.00 -0.60
C ILE A 24 -2.70 -0.14 -0.94
N ILE A 25 -2.80 0.63 -2.00
CA ILE A 25 -1.70 1.52 -2.40
C ILE A 25 -1.81 2.82 -1.60
N GLY A 26 -0.81 3.02 -0.75
CA GLY A 26 -0.66 4.25 0.03
C GLY A 26 0.30 5.23 -0.63
N SER A 27 0.80 6.16 0.16
CA SER A 27 1.79 7.15 -0.28
C SER A 27 2.61 7.64 0.91
N LYS A 28 3.82 8.15 0.63
CA LYS A 28 4.67 8.76 1.66
C LYS A 28 3.96 9.89 2.45
N PRO A 29 3.24 10.82 1.81
CA PRO A 29 2.50 11.86 2.55
C PRO A 29 1.48 11.31 3.53
N GLY A 30 0.84 10.19 3.23
CA GLY A 30 -0.10 9.53 4.13
C GLY A 30 0.58 8.83 5.30
N LEU A 31 1.82 8.35 5.10
CA LEU A 31 2.57 7.65 6.14
C LEU A 31 3.20 8.59 7.17
N SER A 32 3.62 9.78 6.74
CA SER A 32 4.34 10.72 7.59
C SER A 32 3.89 12.16 7.31
N ALA A 33 3.53 12.89 8.35
CA ALA A 33 3.16 14.30 8.26
C ALA A 33 4.28 15.16 7.63
N ARG A 34 5.54 14.82 7.92
CA ARG A 34 6.72 15.51 7.35
C ARG A 34 6.73 15.44 5.82
N ASN A 35 6.30 14.32 5.25
CA ASN A 35 6.22 14.14 3.80
C ASN A 35 4.96 14.75 3.19
N GLY A 36 4.01 15.18 4.03
CA GLY A 36 2.73 15.75 3.63
C GLY A 36 2.66 17.27 3.73
N GLU A 37 3.78 17.94 4.00
CA GLU A 37 3.82 19.38 4.12
C GLU A 37 3.33 20.05 2.83
N GLY A 38 2.38 20.99 2.97
CA GLY A 38 1.73 21.64 1.84
C GLY A 38 0.60 20.85 1.18
N MET A 39 0.29 19.62 1.65
CA MET A 39 -0.72 18.73 1.07
C MET A 39 -1.64 18.15 2.16
N VAL A 40 -2.22 19.00 2.99
CA VAL A 40 -2.95 18.57 4.20
C VAL A 40 -4.11 17.63 3.88
N ALA A 41 -5.02 18.02 3.01
CA ALA A 41 -6.20 17.21 2.70
C ALA A 41 -5.83 15.86 2.06
N TYR A 42 -4.88 15.87 1.12
CA TYR A 42 -4.37 14.66 0.48
C TYR A 42 -3.71 13.73 1.51
N SER A 43 -2.87 14.29 2.36
CA SER A 43 -2.15 13.53 3.39
C SER A 43 -3.09 12.92 4.42
N MET A 44 -4.12 13.66 4.84
CA MET A 44 -5.16 13.14 5.74
C MET A 44 -5.91 11.99 5.09
N GLY A 45 -6.36 12.16 3.85
CA GLY A 45 -7.08 11.11 3.12
C GLY A 45 -6.24 9.84 2.98
N LYS A 46 -4.95 9.99 2.66
CA LYS A 46 -4.02 8.86 2.54
C LYS A 46 -3.67 8.24 3.90
N SER A 47 -3.63 9.02 4.99
CA SER A 47 -3.36 8.48 6.33
C SER A 47 -4.49 7.57 6.81
N LEU A 48 -5.73 7.80 6.42
CA LEU A 48 -6.86 6.93 6.75
C LEU A 48 -6.72 5.51 6.20
N ILE A 49 -5.99 5.33 5.11
CA ILE A 49 -5.69 4.01 4.53
C ILE A 49 -4.89 3.16 5.52
N PHE A 50 -3.90 3.76 6.19
CA PHE A 50 -3.10 3.05 7.19
C PHE A 50 -3.95 2.64 8.40
N ARG A 51 -4.82 3.54 8.85
CA ARG A 51 -5.75 3.25 9.95
C ARG A 51 -6.74 2.15 9.58
N LEU A 52 -7.26 2.16 8.36
CA LEU A 52 -8.15 1.11 7.86
C LEU A 52 -7.45 -0.25 7.90
N ALA A 53 -6.24 -0.35 7.36
CA ALA A 53 -5.46 -1.59 7.36
C ALA A 53 -5.19 -2.09 8.79
N GLU A 54 -4.83 -1.19 9.69
CA GLU A 54 -4.60 -1.51 11.10
C GLU A 54 -5.83 -2.11 11.77
N LEU A 55 -7.00 -1.49 11.56
CA LEU A 55 -8.26 -1.98 12.12
C LEU A 55 -8.65 -3.33 11.53
N MET A 56 -8.50 -3.50 10.21
CA MET A 56 -8.80 -4.77 9.55
C MET A 56 -7.89 -5.90 10.07
N ASN A 57 -6.60 -5.64 10.22
CA ASN A 57 -5.67 -6.62 10.77
C ASN A 57 -6.00 -6.96 12.23
N GLY A 58 -6.48 -5.98 13.00
CA GLY A 58 -6.94 -6.22 14.36
C GLY A 58 -8.13 -7.19 14.42
N GLU A 59 -9.11 -6.99 13.55
CA GLU A 59 -10.25 -7.90 13.46
C GLU A 59 -9.87 -9.29 12.90
N ALA A 60 -8.88 -9.35 12.03
CA ALA A 60 -8.42 -10.59 11.41
C ALA A 60 -7.44 -11.40 12.28
N LYS A 61 -7.16 -10.95 13.50
CA LYS A 61 -6.25 -11.65 14.42
C LYS A 61 -6.67 -13.10 14.62
N GLY A 62 -5.70 -13.99 14.47
CA GLY A 62 -5.97 -15.43 14.59
C GLY A 62 -6.40 -16.10 13.28
N THR A 63 -6.55 -15.35 12.21
CA THR A 63 -6.82 -15.86 10.87
C THR A 63 -5.61 -15.68 9.97
N ASN A 64 -5.67 -16.20 8.74
CA ASN A 64 -4.65 -15.94 7.72
C ASN A 64 -5.12 -14.88 6.71
N VAL A 65 -5.88 -13.89 7.17
CA VAL A 65 -6.25 -12.72 6.40
C VAL A 65 -5.37 -11.55 6.80
N VAL A 66 -4.64 -10.98 5.85
CA VAL A 66 -3.68 -9.90 6.10
C VAL A 66 -3.92 -8.76 5.12
N THR A 67 -4.01 -7.55 5.67
CA THR A 67 -4.09 -6.32 4.89
C THR A 67 -2.77 -5.58 4.99
N SER A 68 -2.17 -5.27 3.85
CA SER A 68 -0.92 -4.53 3.76
C SER A 68 -1.10 -3.27 2.94
N VAL A 69 -0.47 -2.18 3.37
CA VAL A 69 -0.41 -0.94 2.60
C VAL A 69 0.96 -0.87 1.94
N LEU A 70 0.96 -0.85 0.60
CA LEU A 70 2.17 -0.58 -0.16
C LEU A 70 2.37 0.92 -0.27
N VAL A 71 3.56 1.37 0.12
CA VAL A 71 3.93 2.79 0.10
C VAL A 71 5.06 2.96 -0.91
N PRO A 72 4.74 3.26 -2.18
CA PRO A 72 5.78 3.54 -3.16
C PRO A 72 6.34 4.95 -2.97
N SER A 73 7.60 5.15 -3.35
CA SER A 73 8.11 6.46 -3.69
C SER A 73 7.54 6.89 -5.05
N THR A 74 8.15 7.82 -5.73
CA THR A 74 7.66 8.22 -7.06
C THR A 74 7.68 7.02 -8.01
N ILE A 75 6.54 6.72 -8.61
CA ILE A 75 6.41 5.64 -9.58
C ILE A 75 6.82 6.16 -10.95
N ASP A 76 7.64 5.41 -11.65
CA ASP A 76 8.10 5.75 -13.00
C ASP A 76 6.97 5.54 -14.00
N THR A 77 6.26 6.63 -14.29
CA THR A 77 5.16 6.66 -15.26
C THR A 77 5.40 7.80 -16.26
N PRO A 78 4.85 7.70 -17.48
CA PRO A 78 4.93 8.80 -18.45
C PRO A 78 4.40 10.12 -17.87
N GLN A 79 3.30 10.06 -17.10
CA GLN A 79 2.73 11.24 -16.47
C GLN A 79 3.69 11.89 -15.47
N ASN A 80 4.32 11.10 -14.61
CA ASN A 80 5.28 11.62 -13.64
C ASN A 80 6.53 12.18 -14.32
N ARG A 81 7.01 11.54 -15.38
CA ARG A 81 8.14 12.06 -16.17
C ARG A 81 7.81 13.41 -16.81
N THR A 82 6.59 13.56 -17.32
CA THR A 82 6.13 14.84 -17.88
C THR A 82 6.04 15.93 -16.81
N SER A 83 5.56 15.57 -15.61
CA SER A 83 5.40 16.53 -14.50
C SER A 83 6.72 16.94 -13.86
N MET A 84 7.73 16.07 -13.92
CA MET A 84 9.03 16.27 -13.26
C MET A 84 10.16 15.92 -14.23
N PRO A 85 10.32 16.69 -15.34
CA PRO A 85 11.25 16.34 -16.41
C PRO A 85 12.72 16.37 -15.99
N ASP A 86 13.06 17.15 -14.99
CA ASP A 86 14.44 17.31 -14.50
C ASP A 86 14.81 16.34 -13.37
N ALA A 87 13.90 15.43 -12.98
CA ALA A 87 14.16 14.47 -11.93
C ALA A 87 15.08 13.34 -12.39
N ASP A 88 15.77 12.73 -11.45
CA ASP A 88 16.56 11.51 -11.70
C ASP A 88 15.64 10.29 -11.68
N PHE A 89 15.18 9.88 -12.86
CA PHE A 89 14.24 8.76 -13.00
C PHE A 89 14.83 7.41 -12.56
N SER A 90 16.16 7.30 -12.48
CA SER A 90 16.81 6.06 -12.02
C SER A 90 16.49 5.73 -10.56
N LYS A 91 16.08 6.73 -9.78
CA LYS A 91 15.68 6.58 -8.38
C LYS A 91 14.21 6.21 -8.21
N TRP A 92 13.43 6.29 -9.27
CA TRP A 92 12.00 6.02 -9.20
C TRP A 92 11.71 4.52 -9.19
N VAL A 93 10.52 4.18 -8.73
CA VAL A 93 10.04 2.79 -8.65
C VAL A 93 9.33 2.43 -9.94
N LYS A 94 9.71 1.34 -10.56
CA LYS A 94 9.00 0.82 -11.73
C LYS A 94 7.70 0.14 -11.28
N ALA A 95 6.66 0.27 -12.10
CA ALA A 95 5.37 -0.37 -11.82
C ALA A 95 5.52 -1.90 -11.68
N GLU A 96 6.40 -2.50 -12.48
CA GLU A 96 6.70 -3.94 -12.43
C GLU A 96 7.26 -4.36 -11.08
N ALA A 97 8.09 -3.51 -10.45
CA ALA A 97 8.63 -3.81 -9.13
C ALA A 97 7.54 -3.85 -8.04
N ILE A 98 6.54 -2.98 -8.15
CA ILE A 98 5.37 -3.00 -7.26
C ILE A 98 4.57 -4.30 -7.47
N ALA A 99 4.35 -4.68 -8.71
CA ALA A 99 3.64 -5.91 -9.05
C ALA A 99 4.39 -7.15 -8.53
N ASP A 100 5.70 -7.19 -8.65
CA ASP A 100 6.55 -8.27 -8.14
C ASP A 100 6.47 -8.37 -6.61
N ALA A 101 6.45 -7.24 -5.91
CA ALA A 101 6.29 -7.22 -4.46
C ALA A 101 4.93 -7.79 -4.04
N ILE A 102 3.85 -7.39 -4.71
CA ILE A 102 2.51 -7.94 -4.45
C ILE A 102 2.48 -9.45 -4.70
N TYR A 103 3.04 -9.88 -5.83
CA TYR A 103 3.10 -11.30 -6.18
C TYR A 103 3.84 -12.10 -5.11
N PHE A 104 5.00 -11.61 -4.65
CA PHE A 104 5.77 -12.28 -3.60
C PHE A 104 4.95 -12.51 -2.33
N TYR A 105 4.21 -11.49 -1.86
CA TYR A 105 3.39 -11.61 -0.66
C TYR A 105 2.16 -12.52 -0.84
N CYS A 106 1.84 -12.91 -2.06
CA CYS A 106 0.78 -13.88 -2.37
C CYS A 106 1.30 -15.33 -2.45
N THR A 107 2.61 -15.55 -2.33
CA THR A 107 3.20 -16.90 -2.37
C THR A 107 3.09 -17.62 -1.02
N GLU A 108 3.23 -18.95 -1.04
CA GLU A 108 3.27 -19.75 0.18
C GLU A 108 4.45 -19.41 1.09
N GLN A 109 5.59 -19.03 0.51
CA GLN A 109 6.76 -18.61 1.26
C GLN A 109 6.49 -17.37 2.12
N ALA A 110 5.60 -16.50 1.66
CA ALA A 110 5.21 -15.29 2.37
C ALA A 110 4.02 -15.48 3.30
N ALA A 111 3.45 -16.66 3.42
CA ALA A 111 2.22 -16.90 4.19
C ALA A 111 2.36 -16.52 5.67
N VAL A 112 3.56 -16.65 6.23
CA VAL A 112 3.86 -16.29 7.63
C VAL A 112 4.13 -14.80 7.83
N LEU A 113 4.30 -14.04 6.76
CA LEU A 113 4.59 -12.62 6.82
C LEU A 113 3.29 -11.83 6.99
N ARG A 114 3.28 -10.95 7.99
CA ARG A 114 2.11 -10.12 8.33
C ARG A 114 2.47 -8.65 8.33
N GLU A 115 3.22 -8.23 7.31
CA GLU A 115 3.71 -6.87 7.23
C GLU A 115 2.59 -5.88 6.90
N PRO A 116 2.24 -4.95 7.79
CA PRO A 116 1.16 -3.99 7.55
C PRO A 116 1.56 -2.86 6.62
N ILE A 117 2.83 -2.52 6.54
CA ILE A 117 3.35 -1.42 5.72
C ILE A 117 4.56 -1.93 4.94
N ILE A 118 4.43 -1.89 3.62
CA ILE A 118 5.50 -2.33 2.71
C ILE A 118 6.00 -1.11 1.96
N LYS A 119 7.22 -0.68 2.29
CA LYS A 119 7.85 0.47 1.65
C LYS A 119 8.57 0.03 0.40
N VAL A 120 8.20 0.60 -0.74
CA VAL A 120 8.80 0.32 -2.04
C VAL A 120 9.43 1.62 -2.54
N TYR A 121 10.60 1.93 -2.01
CA TYR A 121 11.23 3.25 -2.17
C TYR A 121 12.36 3.28 -3.19
N ASN A 122 12.90 2.13 -3.59
CA ASN A 122 14.14 2.06 -4.35
C ASN A 122 15.24 2.84 -3.59
N ASN A 123 15.94 3.73 -4.28
CA ASN A 123 17.00 4.56 -3.69
C ASN A 123 16.51 5.98 -3.28
N ALA A 124 15.24 6.15 -3.20
CA ALA A 124 14.65 7.47 -2.92
C ALA A 124 14.17 7.64 -1.47
#